data_13f04159f022cecc1f2173d2f04e2059
#
_entry.id   13f04159f022cecc1f2173d2f04e2059
#
_cell.length_a   1.000
_cell.length_b   1.000
_cell.length_c   1.000
_cell.angle_alpha   90.00
_cell.angle_beta   90.00
_cell.angle_gamma   90.00
#
_symmetry.space_group_name_H-M   'P 1'
#
loop_
_entity.id
_entity.type
_entity.pdbx_description
1 polymer ?
#
loop_
_entity_poly.entity_id
_entity_poly.type
_entity_poly.pdbx_seq_one_letter_code
_entity_poly.pdbx_strand_id
1 'polypeptide(L)'
;GLGDVYKRQVLRRDQFRAPDGVVQKVLAKDNITVRYQTSIVELSGEAMPTTITFKDNASGETHAESFEPGSFGIFVFTGTQPHTELVEHLVDLAPDGGILTDESMATRTPGLFAAGDIRSKRLRQVVTAVSDGAIAATSAYAFLR
;
A
#
# COMPACT_ATOMS: atom_id res chain seq x y z
N GLY A 1 -2.96 -2.54 22.79
CA GLY A 1 -2.57 -2.51 21.39
C GLY A 1 -3.19 -3.63 20.57
N LEU A 2 -3.08 -3.59 19.24
CA LEU A 2 -3.64 -4.62 18.36
C LEU A 2 -2.86 -5.96 18.37
N GLY A 3 -1.87 -6.12 19.25
CA GLY A 3 -1.01 -7.31 19.32
C GLY A 3 -1.75 -8.60 19.58
N ASP A 4 -2.69 -8.57 20.51
CA ASP A 4 -3.40 -9.76 21.03
C ASP A 4 -4.74 -10.01 20.33
N VAL A 5 -5.17 -9.14 19.42
CA VAL A 5 -6.41 -9.30 18.67
C VAL A 5 -6.23 -10.36 17.59
N TYR A 6 -7.23 -11.24 17.43
CA TYR A 6 -7.26 -12.20 16.33
C TYR A 6 -7.23 -11.48 14.98
N LYS A 7 -6.40 -11.94 14.07
CA LYS A 7 -6.21 -11.38 12.74
C LYS A 7 -6.47 -12.42 11.67
N ARG A 8 -7.13 -11.98 10.62
CA ARG A 8 -7.32 -12.77 9.41
C ARG A 8 -6.64 -12.07 8.25
N GLN A 9 -5.50 -12.62 7.80
CA GLN A 9 -4.79 -12.12 6.63
C GLN A 9 -5.42 -12.71 5.37
N VAL A 10 -5.93 -11.85 4.50
CA VAL A 10 -6.52 -12.27 3.22
C VAL A 10 -5.55 -11.97 2.09
N LEU A 11 -5.17 -12.98 1.32
CA LEU A 11 -4.23 -12.91 0.20
C LEU A 11 -4.91 -13.34 -1.09
N ARG A 12 -4.86 -12.48 -2.12
CA ARG A 12 -5.41 -12.79 -3.45
C ARG A 12 -4.68 -13.92 -4.18
N ARG A 13 -3.45 -14.23 -3.77
CA ARG A 13 -2.55 -15.21 -4.36
C ARG A 13 -2.36 -16.41 -3.42
N ASP A 14 -1.71 -17.42 -3.93
CA ASP A 14 -1.32 -18.63 -3.21
C ASP A 14 -0.10 -18.46 -2.31
N GLN A 15 0.58 -17.31 -2.38
CA GLN A 15 1.80 -17.03 -1.61
C GLN A 15 1.93 -15.54 -1.21
N PHE A 16 2.70 -15.28 -0.17
CA PHE A 16 3.11 -13.94 0.22
C PHE A 16 4.09 -13.33 -0.78
N ARG A 17 4.10 -12.00 -0.87
CA ARG A 17 5.13 -11.22 -1.55
C ARG A 17 6.20 -10.68 -0.60
N ALA A 18 5.99 -10.85 0.70
CA ALA A 18 6.90 -10.39 1.73
C ALA A 18 8.16 -11.29 1.80
N PRO A 19 9.30 -10.80 2.33
CA PRO A 19 10.46 -11.61 2.61
C PRO A 19 10.15 -12.78 3.55
N ASP A 20 10.77 -13.95 3.33
CA ASP A 20 10.48 -15.18 4.08
C ASP A 20 10.57 -15.01 5.60
N GLY A 21 11.55 -14.26 6.10
CA GLY A 21 11.69 -14.01 7.53
C GLY A 21 10.50 -13.24 8.15
N VAL A 22 9.76 -12.46 7.36
CA VAL A 22 8.51 -11.80 7.78
C VAL A 22 7.36 -12.80 7.74
N VAL A 23 7.29 -13.59 6.67
CA VAL A 23 6.25 -14.62 6.48
C VAL A 23 6.28 -15.63 7.63
N GLN A 24 7.47 -16.14 7.97
CA GLN A 24 7.64 -17.08 9.09
C GLN A 24 7.16 -16.52 10.42
N LYS A 25 7.41 -15.23 10.68
CA LYS A 25 6.92 -14.55 11.89
C LYS A 25 5.40 -14.44 11.93
N VAL A 26 4.76 -14.25 10.79
CA VAL A 26 3.28 -14.23 10.69
C VAL A 26 2.70 -15.62 10.92
N LEU A 27 3.26 -16.64 10.25
CA LEU A 27 2.78 -18.02 10.33
C LEU A 27 3.01 -18.66 11.72
N ALA A 28 3.98 -18.16 12.47
CA ALA A 28 4.26 -18.62 13.84
C ALA A 28 3.33 -18.01 14.91
N LYS A 29 2.35 -17.16 14.53
CA LYS A 29 1.44 -16.52 15.48
C LYS A 29 0.11 -17.27 15.54
N ASP A 30 -0.28 -17.73 16.73
CA ASP A 30 -1.53 -18.48 16.97
C ASP A 30 -2.78 -17.62 16.74
N ASN A 31 -2.66 -16.30 16.89
CA ASN A 31 -3.76 -15.36 16.68
C ASN A 31 -3.85 -14.80 15.24
N ILE A 32 -3.15 -15.38 14.28
CA ILE A 32 -3.21 -15.00 12.88
C ILE A 32 -3.59 -16.23 12.04
N THR A 33 -4.65 -16.12 11.26
CA THR A 33 -4.94 -17.07 10.19
C THR A 33 -4.74 -16.44 8.83
N VAL A 34 -4.32 -17.25 7.87
CA VAL A 34 -4.09 -16.81 6.49
C VAL A 34 -5.08 -17.49 5.56
N ARG A 35 -5.81 -16.70 4.77
CA ARG A 35 -6.65 -17.17 3.66
C ARG A 35 -5.95 -16.84 2.35
N TYR A 36 -5.42 -17.83 1.71
CA TYR A 36 -4.81 -17.71 0.39
C TYR A 36 -5.87 -17.72 -0.71
N GLN A 37 -5.49 -17.28 -1.90
CA GLN A 37 -6.35 -17.27 -3.10
C GLN A 37 -7.75 -16.67 -2.83
N THR A 38 -7.84 -15.71 -1.91
CA THR A 38 -9.10 -15.13 -1.46
C THR A 38 -9.12 -13.63 -1.68
N SER A 39 -10.22 -13.12 -2.19
CA SER A 39 -10.52 -11.69 -2.31
C SER A 39 -11.73 -11.34 -1.47
N ILE A 40 -11.76 -10.14 -0.90
CA ILE A 40 -13.00 -9.53 -0.41
C ILE A 40 -13.63 -8.81 -1.60
N VAL A 41 -14.87 -9.17 -1.95
CA VAL A 41 -15.57 -8.63 -3.13
C VAL A 41 -16.72 -7.71 -2.75
N GLU A 42 -17.24 -7.85 -1.52
CA GLU A 42 -18.31 -7.00 -1.03
C GLU A 42 -18.24 -6.83 0.48
N LEU A 43 -18.62 -5.65 0.93
CA LEU A 43 -18.87 -5.31 2.33
C LEU A 43 -20.27 -4.73 2.42
N SER A 44 -21.12 -5.27 3.31
CA SER A 44 -22.47 -4.78 3.52
C SER A 44 -22.79 -4.60 4.99
N GLY A 45 -23.75 -3.71 5.27
CA GLY A 45 -24.20 -3.29 6.59
C GLY A 45 -24.81 -1.89 6.51
N GLU A 46 -25.52 -1.46 7.53
CA GLU A 46 -26.16 -0.13 7.55
C GLU A 46 -25.16 0.97 7.94
N ALA A 47 -24.89 1.16 9.23
CA ALA A 47 -23.96 2.17 9.75
C ALA A 47 -22.51 1.68 9.79
N MET A 48 -22.30 0.37 9.88
CA MET A 48 -21.01 -0.31 9.93
C MET A 48 -21.11 -1.59 9.12
N PRO A 49 -20.01 -2.05 8.49
CA PRO A 49 -20.02 -3.34 7.82
C PRO A 49 -20.22 -4.47 8.85
N THR A 50 -21.20 -5.34 8.57
CA THR A 50 -21.50 -6.54 9.36
C THR A 50 -21.39 -7.81 8.56
N THR A 51 -21.29 -7.70 7.24
CA THR A 51 -21.11 -8.87 6.37
C THR A 51 -19.97 -8.64 5.40
N ILE A 52 -19.15 -9.67 5.24
CA ILE A 52 -18.03 -9.70 4.30
C ILE A 52 -18.31 -10.83 3.30
N THR A 53 -18.34 -10.53 2.02
CA THR A 53 -18.40 -11.53 0.96
C THR A 53 -16.98 -11.78 0.45
N PHE A 54 -16.53 -13.02 0.64
CA PHE A 54 -15.26 -13.52 0.15
C PHE A 54 -15.46 -14.24 -1.18
N LYS A 55 -14.47 -14.16 -2.05
CA LYS A 55 -14.38 -14.91 -3.29
C LYS A 55 -13.12 -15.77 -3.24
N ASP A 56 -13.28 -17.06 -3.48
CA ASP A 56 -12.18 -17.95 -3.80
C ASP A 56 -11.71 -17.67 -5.23
N ASN A 57 -10.45 -17.28 -5.40
CA ASN A 57 -9.91 -16.88 -6.69
C ASN A 57 -9.53 -18.10 -7.57
N ALA A 58 -9.46 -19.30 -7.01
CA ALA A 58 -9.19 -20.51 -7.76
C ALA A 58 -10.48 -21.12 -8.33
N SER A 59 -11.53 -21.25 -7.52
CA SER A 59 -12.82 -21.79 -7.93
C SER A 59 -13.77 -20.75 -8.52
N GLY A 60 -13.61 -19.48 -8.12
CA GLY A 60 -14.54 -18.39 -8.45
C GLY A 60 -15.77 -18.32 -7.54
N GLU A 61 -15.92 -19.26 -6.62
CA GLU A 61 -17.04 -19.33 -5.69
C GLU A 61 -17.01 -18.17 -4.69
N THR A 62 -18.21 -17.74 -4.27
CA THR A 62 -18.34 -16.69 -3.25
C THR A 62 -19.09 -17.24 -2.03
N HIS A 63 -18.69 -16.76 -0.84
CA HIS A 63 -19.40 -17.02 0.40
C HIS A 63 -19.42 -15.77 1.27
N ALA A 64 -20.51 -15.56 1.99
CA ALA A 64 -20.67 -14.44 2.91
C ALA A 64 -20.49 -14.92 4.36
N GLU A 65 -19.80 -14.10 5.16
CA GLU A 65 -19.69 -14.27 6.60
C GLU A 65 -20.27 -13.04 7.30
N SER A 66 -21.14 -13.27 8.30
CA SER A 66 -21.73 -12.20 9.09
C SER A 66 -21.07 -12.09 10.46
N PHE A 67 -20.98 -10.87 10.96
CA PHE A 67 -20.32 -10.50 12.19
C PHE A 67 -21.19 -9.54 12.99
N GLU A 68 -21.00 -9.47 14.30
CA GLU A 68 -21.64 -8.48 15.13
C GLU A 68 -21.15 -7.07 14.77
N PRO A 69 -22.03 -6.05 14.83
CA PRO A 69 -21.65 -4.67 14.55
C PRO A 69 -20.46 -4.21 15.39
N GLY A 70 -19.42 -3.65 14.76
CA GLY A 70 -18.24 -3.15 15.44
C GLY A 70 -17.27 -4.23 15.97
N SER A 71 -17.50 -5.52 15.67
CA SER A 71 -16.64 -6.61 16.13
C SER A 71 -15.36 -6.79 15.34
N PHE A 72 -15.23 -6.14 14.16
CA PHE A 72 -14.05 -6.23 13.32
C PHE A 72 -13.67 -4.89 12.66
N GLY A 73 -12.44 -4.79 12.21
CA GLY A 73 -11.94 -3.71 11.36
C GLY A 73 -11.20 -4.28 10.16
N ILE A 74 -11.21 -3.55 9.05
CA ILE A 74 -10.50 -3.94 7.83
C ILE A 74 -9.36 -2.98 7.56
N PHE A 75 -8.17 -3.53 7.37
CA PHE A 75 -6.97 -2.81 6.95
C PHE A 75 -6.62 -3.22 5.54
N VAL A 76 -6.62 -2.26 4.61
CA VAL A 76 -6.35 -2.50 3.19
C VAL A 76 -4.90 -2.22 2.87
N PHE A 77 -4.12 -3.29 2.63
CA PHE A 77 -2.70 -3.23 2.27
C PHE A 77 -2.45 -3.91 0.91
N THR A 78 -3.27 -3.58 -0.09
CA THR A 78 -3.26 -4.26 -1.40
C THR A 78 -2.27 -3.69 -2.40
N GLY A 79 -1.53 -2.68 -2.03
CA GLY A 79 -0.54 -1.99 -2.86
C GLY A 79 -0.59 -0.48 -2.69
N THR A 80 0.23 0.22 -3.44
CA THR A 80 0.29 1.68 -3.50
C THR A 80 0.05 2.14 -4.93
N GLN A 81 -0.70 3.20 -5.09
CA GLN A 81 -0.88 3.91 -6.35
C GLN A 81 -0.48 5.36 -6.12
N PRO A 82 0.58 5.85 -6.76
CA PRO A 82 0.95 7.26 -6.66
C PRO A 82 -0.16 8.15 -7.22
N HIS A 83 -0.59 9.15 -6.46
CA HIS A 83 -1.54 10.16 -6.92
C HIS A 83 -0.79 11.28 -7.62
N THR A 84 -0.63 11.18 -8.93
CA THR A 84 0.16 12.10 -9.77
C THR A 84 -0.68 12.96 -10.68
N GLU A 85 -2.00 12.81 -10.68
CA GLU A 85 -2.95 13.43 -11.60
C GLU A 85 -2.84 14.96 -11.61
N LEU A 86 -2.54 15.56 -10.45
CA LEU A 86 -2.37 17.02 -10.34
C LEU A 86 -1.19 17.55 -11.15
N VAL A 87 -0.12 16.77 -11.29
CA VAL A 87 1.16 17.21 -11.86
C VAL A 87 1.61 16.38 -13.07
N GLU A 88 0.83 15.41 -13.52
CA GLU A 88 1.21 14.48 -14.61
C GLU A 88 1.63 15.20 -15.90
N HIS A 89 1.01 16.35 -16.20
CA HIS A 89 1.34 17.17 -17.38
C HIS A 89 2.69 17.92 -17.24
N LEU A 90 3.26 18.00 -16.03
CA LEU A 90 4.52 18.68 -15.71
C LEU A 90 5.69 17.73 -15.50
N VAL A 91 5.45 16.42 -15.37
CA VAL A 91 6.47 15.45 -14.98
C VAL A 91 6.48 14.26 -15.93
N ASP A 92 7.56 13.50 -15.92
CA ASP A 92 7.59 12.18 -16.55
C ASP A 92 7.22 11.11 -15.51
N LEU A 93 6.38 10.17 -15.93
CA LEU A 93 5.95 9.06 -15.08
C LEU A 93 6.62 7.76 -15.52
N ALA A 94 7.01 6.96 -14.54
CA ALA A 94 7.45 5.59 -14.77
C ALA A 94 6.25 4.64 -14.99
N PRO A 95 6.47 3.40 -15.46
CA PRO A 95 5.41 2.40 -15.64
C PRO A 95 4.62 2.07 -14.37
N ASP A 96 5.18 2.33 -13.17
CA ASP A 96 4.52 2.16 -11.88
C ASP A 96 3.67 3.38 -11.48
N GLY A 97 3.57 4.40 -12.34
CA GLY A 97 2.86 5.65 -12.12
C GLY A 97 3.62 6.66 -11.25
N GLY A 98 4.80 6.32 -10.76
CA GLY A 98 5.62 7.22 -9.93
C GLY A 98 6.35 8.28 -10.76
N ILE A 99 6.59 9.44 -10.15
CA ILE A 99 7.31 10.55 -10.80
C ILE A 99 8.78 10.17 -10.98
N LEU A 100 9.30 10.35 -12.20
CA LEU A 100 10.73 10.24 -12.49
C LEU A 100 11.46 11.50 -12.05
N THR A 101 12.56 11.33 -11.33
CA THR A 101 13.46 12.41 -10.92
C THR A 101 14.91 11.96 -11.08
N ASP A 102 15.81 12.93 -11.14
CA ASP A 102 17.24 12.68 -11.00
C ASP A 102 17.65 12.51 -9.51
N GLU A 103 18.96 12.41 -9.26
CA GLU A 103 19.51 12.28 -7.89
C GLU A 103 19.32 13.53 -7.03
N SER A 104 19.11 14.69 -7.64
CA SER A 104 18.80 15.96 -6.97
C SER A 104 17.31 16.16 -6.68
N MET A 105 16.48 15.15 -6.95
CA MET A 105 15.03 15.18 -6.86
C MET A 105 14.35 16.10 -7.87
N ALA A 106 15.07 16.60 -8.89
CA ALA A 106 14.52 17.45 -9.93
C ALA A 106 13.70 16.60 -10.92
N THR A 107 12.55 17.16 -11.34
CA THR A 107 11.72 16.60 -12.41
C THR A 107 12.16 17.18 -13.78
N ARG A 108 11.49 16.77 -14.86
CA ARG A 108 11.72 17.38 -16.19
C ARG A 108 11.40 18.88 -16.24
N THR A 109 10.54 19.37 -15.34
CA THR A 109 10.16 20.78 -15.28
C THR A 109 11.12 21.52 -14.36
N PRO A 110 11.89 22.50 -14.86
CA PRO A 110 12.80 23.31 -14.06
C PRO A 110 12.09 23.97 -12.87
N GLY A 111 12.66 23.84 -11.66
CA GLY A 111 12.09 24.38 -10.42
C GLY A 111 11.00 23.50 -9.78
N LEU A 112 10.61 22.39 -10.40
CA LEU A 112 9.71 21.40 -9.81
C LEU A 112 10.50 20.18 -9.33
N PHE A 113 10.35 19.86 -8.04
CA PHE A 113 11.00 18.75 -7.38
C PHE A 113 9.95 17.78 -6.83
N ALA A 114 10.27 16.48 -6.81
CA ALA A 114 9.41 15.48 -6.20
C ALA A 114 10.19 14.68 -5.16
N ALA A 115 9.56 14.35 -4.03
CA ALA A 115 10.18 13.64 -2.92
C ALA A 115 9.21 12.63 -2.30
N GLY A 116 9.74 11.56 -1.69
CA GLY A 116 8.95 10.57 -0.99
C GLY A 116 8.34 9.49 -1.88
N ASP A 117 7.24 8.92 -1.43
CA ASP A 117 6.65 7.71 -2.02
C ASP A 117 5.92 7.95 -3.35
N ILE A 118 5.70 9.22 -3.72
CA ILE A 118 5.15 9.60 -5.02
C ILE A 118 6.14 9.37 -6.17
N ARG A 119 7.44 9.29 -5.86
CA ARG A 119 8.48 9.01 -6.85
C ARG A 119 8.52 7.55 -7.25
N SER A 120 8.93 7.28 -8.48
CA SER A 120 9.36 5.95 -8.89
C SER A 120 10.68 5.60 -8.21
N LYS A 121 10.63 4.68 -7.24
CA LYS A 121 11.79 4.21 -6.50
C LYS A 121 11.59 2.80 -5.95
N ARG A 122 12.69 2.11 -5.71
CA ARG A 122 12.69 0.71 -5.27
C ARG A 122 12.19 0.53 -3.83
N LEU A 123 12.54 1.46 -2.94
CA LEU A 123 12.24 1.36 -1.51
C LEU A 123 11.40 2.54 -1.06
N ARG A 124 10.20 2.24 -0.54
CA ARG A 124 9.26 3.21 0.03
C ARG A 124 9.19 2.99 1.53
N GLN A 125 9.85 3.88 2.28
CA GLN A 125 9.94 3.88 3.74
C GLN A 125 10.02 5.32 4.23
N VAL A 126 9.62 5.57 5.49
CA VAL A 126 9.70 6.90 6.10
C VAL A 126 11.10 7.49 5.98
N VAL A 127 12.14 6.71 6.28
CA VAL A 127 13.54 7.18 6.22
C VAL A 127 13.93 7.59 4.79
N THR A 128 13.49 6.89 3.75
CA THR A 128 13.79 7.25 2.36
C THR A 128 12.98 8.47 1.92
N ALA A 129 11.77 8.66 2.43
CA ALA A 129 10.97 9.85 2.15
C ALA A 129 11.59 11.10 2.81
N VAL A 130 12.10 10.98 4.03
CA VAL A 130 12.82 12.07 4.73
C VAL A 130 14.10 12.45 3.99
N SER A 131 14.88 11.46 3.54
CA SER A 131 16.09 11.69 2.74
C SER A 131 15.78 12.43 1.44
N ASP A 132 14.77 11.98 0.70
CA ASP A 132 14.33 12.64 -0.54
C ASP A 132 13.93 14.10 -0.27
N GLY A 133 13.18 14.36 0.82
CA GLY A 133 12.76 15.71 1.20
C GLY A 133 13.93 16.64 1.51
N ALA A 134 14.95 16.14 2.21
CA ALA A 134 16.15 16.92 2.50
C ALA A 134 16.93 17.28 1.23
N ILE A 135 17.08 16.33 0.30
CA ILE A 135 17.74 16.55 -0.99
C ILE A 135 16.93 17.55 -1.83
N ALA A 136 15.60 17.35 -1.96
CA ALA A 136 14.73 18.24 -2.73
C ALA A 136 14.77 19.67 -2.22
N ALA A 137 14.71 19.87 -0.90
CA ALA A 137 14.77 21.19 -0.30
C ALA A 137 16.11 21.90 -0.57
N THR A 138 17.22 21.17 -0.46
CA THR A 138 18.56 21.70 -0.77
C THR A 138 18.69 22.05 -2.24
N SER A 139 18.19 21.21 -3.13
CA SER A 139 18.20 21.44 -4.58
C SER A 139 17.32 22.63 -4.99
N ALA A 140 16.13 22.76 -4.39
CA ALA A 140 15.25 23.90 -4.62
C ALA A 140 15.89 25.21 -4.17
N TYR A 141 16.57 25.21 -3.04
CA TYR A 141 17.31 26.39 -2.57
C TYR A 141 18.47 26.77 -3.51
N ALA A 142 19.19 25.79 -4.02
CA ALA A 142 20.25 26.03 -5.01
C ALA A 142 19.71 26.57 -6.34
N PHE A 143 18.52 26.12 -6.76
CA PHE A 143 17.85 26.56 -7.99
C PHE A 143 17.43 28.06 -7.94
N LEU A 144 17.16 28.60 -6.75
CA LEU A 144 16.72 29.98 -6.55
C LEU A 144 17.88 30.99 -6.48
N ARG A 145 19.12 30.55 -6.55
CA ARG A 145 20.34 31.38 -6.49
C ARG A 145 20.99 31.57 -7.85
#